data_464763122750a7076cfeb34f6f1950e1
#
_entry.id   464763122750a7076cfeb34f6f1950e1
#
_cell.length_a   1.000
_cell.length_b   1.000
_cell.length_c   1.000
_cell.angle_alpha   90.00
_cell.angle_beta   90.00
_cell.angle_gamma   90.00
#
_symmetry.space_group_name_H-M   'P 1'
#
loop_
_entity.id
_entity.type
_entity.pdbx_description
1 polymer ?
#
loop_
_entity_poly.entity_id
_entity_poly.type
_entity_poly.pdbx_seq_one_letter_code
_entity_poly.pdbx_strand_id
1 'polypeptide(L)'
;MVNLVHHFRNNPSVVMWCIGNEVPNQWNEGDTKIAKWLQDICHREDPTRPVTQGMDAPDAVVNNNFAAVMDVAGFNYRPFKYKVNYKKLPQRIVLGSETASTVSSRGVYKFPVERKAMAKYD
;
A
#
# COMPACT_ATOMS: atom_id res chain seq x y z
N MET A 1 8.90 -0.70 -15.55
CA MET A 1 8.55 -1.86 -14.70
C MET A 1 9.28 -3.13 -15.15
N VAL A 2 9.18 -3.60 -16.41
CA VAL A 2 9.86 -4.83 -16.89
C VAL A 2 11.33 -4.90 -16.49
N ASN A 3 12.14 -3.90 -16.85
CA ASN A 3 13.56 -3.87 -16.51
C ASN A 3 13.84 -3.92 -15.00
N LEU A 4 13.00 -3.28 -14.20
CA LEU A 4 13.10 -3.33 -12.74
C LEU A 4 12.92 -4.76 -12.23
N VAL A 5 11.84 -5.41 -12.65
CA VAL A 5 11.54 -6.78 -12.22
C VAL A 5 12.65 -7.74 -12.69
N HIS A 6 13.07 -7.67 -13.94
CA HIS A 6 14.13 -8.53 -14.47
C HIS A 6 15.45 -8.38 -13.70
N HIS A 7 15.78 -7.14 -13.32
CA HIS A 7 17.03 -6.87 -12.60
C HIS A 7 17.03 -7.42 -11.19
N PHE A 8 15.88 -7.33 -10.49
CA PHE A 8 15.82 -7.63 -9.06
C PHE A 8 15.09 -8.93 -8.68
N ARG A 9 14.38 -9.60 -9.59
CA ARG A 9 13.59 -10.80 -9.27
C ARG A 9 14.37 -11.96 -8.67
N ASN A 10 15.68 -12.03 -8.92
CA ASN A 10 16.54 -13.07 -8.36
C ASN A 10 17.11 -12.69 -6.98
N ASN A 11 16.80 -11.51 -6.47
CA ASN A 11 17.23 -11.10 -5.14
C ASN A 11 16.27 -11.65 -4.07
N PRO A 12 16.75 -12.50 -3.15
CA PRO A 12 15.89 -13.12 -2.13
C PRO A 12 15.34 -12.13 -1.10
N SER A 13 15.91 -10.92 -0.99
CA SER A 13 15.40 -9.86 -0.11
C SER A 13 14.20 -9.13 -0.68
N VAL A 14 13.91 -9.28 -1.97
CA VAL A 14 12.69 -8.74 -2.57
C VAL A 14 11.54 -9.69 -2.27
N VAL A 15 10.57 -9.24 -1.49
CA VAL A 15 9.42 -10.07 -1.07
C VAL A 15 8.13 -9.68 -1.77
N MET A 16 8.09 -8.49 -2.38
CA MET A 16 6.89 -7.90 -2.95
C MET A 16 7.27 -6.80 -3.94
N TRP A 17 6.46 -6.58 -4.98
CA TRP A 17 6.61 -5.47 -5.92
C TRP A 17 5.69 -4.32 -5.55
N CYS A 18 6.22 -3.11 -5.46
CA CYS A 18 5.43 -1.90 -5.29
C CYS A 18 5.35 -1.15 -6.63
N ILE A 19 4.15 -0.95 -7.14
CA ILE A 19 3.93 -0.31 -8.45
C ILE A 19 3.70 1.20 -8.38
N GLY A 20 3.60 1.76 -7.19
CA GLY A 20 3.42 3.19 -7.00
C GLY A 20 3.17 3.56 -5.54
N ASN A 21 3.28 4.85 -5.26
CA ASN A 21 2.97 5.42 -3.96
C ASN A 21 2.18 6.71 -4.14
N GLU A 22 1.05 6.82 -3.45
CA GLU A 22 0.19 8.02 -3.42
C GLU A 22 -0.05 8.61 -4.82
N VAL A 23 -0.34 7.74 -5.80
CA VAL A 23 -0.51 8.18 -7.18
C VAL A 23 -1.64 9.19 -7.30
N PRO A 24 -1.47 10.24 -8.11
CA PRO A 24 -2.55 11.18 -8.39
C PRO A 24 -3.80 10.44 -8.89
N ASN A 25 -4.97 10.90 -8.48
CA ASN A 25 -6.26 10.35 -8.94
C ASN A 25 -6.54 8.89 -8.55
N GLN A 26 -5.86 8.32 -7.54
CA GLN A 26 -6.17 6.97 -7.05
C GLN A 26 -7.64 6.79 -6.61
N TRP A 27 -8.34 7.90 -6.38
CA TRP A 27 -9.78 7.94 -6.07
C TRP A 27 -10.68 8.02 -7.32
N ASN A 28 -10.11 8.08 -8.52
CA ASN A 28 -10.85 8.10 -9.78
C ASN A 28 -10.80 6.72 -10.47
N GLU A 29 -11.91 6.28 -11.07
CA GLU A 29 -12.00 4.98 -11.75
C GLU A 29 -11.00 4.79 -12.90
N GLY A 30 -10.55 5.89 -13.52
CA GLY A 30 -9.61 5.84 -14.65
C GLY A 30 -8.25 5.22 -14.33
N ASP A 31 -7.75 5.43 -13.12
CA ASP A 31 -6.39 5.01 -12.75
C ASP A 31 -6.30 3.51 -12.40
N THR A 32 -7.44 2.87 -12.14
CA THR A 32 -7.51 1.42 -11.93
C THR A 32 -6.91 0.63 -13.11
N LYS A 33 -7.06 1.12 -14.35
CA LYS A 33 -6.53 0.49 -15.55
C LYS A 33 -5.00 0.49 -15.58
N ILE A 34 -4.37 1.60 -15.19
CA ILE A 34 -2.90 1.73 -15.14
C ILE A 34 -2.34 0.83 -14.03
N ALA A 35 -2.94 0.87 -12.85
CA ALA A 35 -2.55 0.03 -11.73
C ALA A 35 -2.64 -1.47 -12.10
N LYS A 36 -3.75 -1.87 -12.70
CA LYS A 36 -3.92 -3.25 -13.18
C LYS A 36 -2.87 -3.61 -14.23
N TRP A 37 -2.63 -2.77 -15.21
CA TRP A 37 -1.61 -3.01 -16.24
C TRP A 37 -0.20 -3.16 -15.66
N LEU A 38 0.18 -2.34 -14.69
CA LEU A 38 1.48 -2.45 -14.01
C LEU A 38 1.58 -3.72 -13.18
N GLN A 39 0.51 -4.12 -12.50
CA GLN A 39 0.42 -5.38 -11.78
C GLN A 39 0.55 -6.58 -12.73
N ASP A 40 -0.17 -6.56 -13.86
CA ASP A 40 -0.10 -7.63 -14.87
C ASP A 40 1.35 -7.78 -15.43
N ILE A 41 2.10 -6.68 -15.56
CA ILE A 41 3.52 -6.74 -15.91
C ILE A 41 4.32 -7.44 -14.81
N CYS A 42 4.12 -7.08 -13.56
CA CYS A 42 4.83 -7.71 -12.44
C CYS A 42 4.54 -9.22 -12.40
N HIS A 43 3.28 -9.63 -12.50
CA HIS A 43 2.89 -11.04 -12.50
C HIS A 43 3.46 -11.81 -13.69
N ARG A 44 3.53 -11.21 -14.87
CA ARG A 44 4.11 -11.82 -16.05
C ARG A 44 5.63 -12.02 -15.92
N GLU A 45 6.32 -11.02 -15.39
CA GLU A 45 7.80 -11.05 -15.30
C GLU A 45 8.31 -11.77 -14.04
N ASP A 46 7.49 -11.81 -12.98
CA ASP A 46 7.76 -12.53 -11.74
C ASP A 46 6.45 -13.01 -11.07
N PRO A 47 5.95 -14.18 -11.43
CA PRO A 47 4.72 -14.74 -10.87
C PRO A 47 4.85 -15.21 -9.41
N THR A 48 6.02 -15.10 -8.82
CA THR A 48 6.30 -15.63 -7.48
C THR A 48 6.05 -14.64 -6.35
N ARG A 49 5.89 -13.34 -6.67
CA ARG A 49 5.77 -12.28 -5.67
C ARG A 49 4.50 -11.47 -5.85
N PRO A 50 3.81 -11.13 -4.74
CA PRO A 50 2.63 -10.29 -4.80
C PRO A 50 2.98 -8.83 -5.13
N VAL A 51 1.96 -8.11 -5.57
CA VAL A 51 2.05 -6.70 -5.95
C VAL A 51 1.24 -5.84 -4.99
N THR A 52 1.81 -4.70 -4.64
CA THR A 52 1.18 -3.69 -3.77
C THR A 52 1.35 -2.30 -4.34
N GLN A 53 0.63 -1.36 -3.74
CA GLN A 53 0.80 0.08 -3.91
C GLN A 53 0.47 0.78 -2.61
N GLY A 54 1.23 1.81 -2.25
CA GLY A 54 0.92 2.69 -1.12
C GLY A 54 -0.23 3.64 -1.46
N MET A 55 -1.29 3.66 -0.64
CA MET A 55 -2.51 4.45 -0.87
C MET A 55 -2.84 5.29 0.37
N ASP A 56 -2.96 6.61 0.21
CA ASP A 56 -3.20 7.55 1.32
C ASP A 56 -4.68 7.86 1.58
N ALA A 57 -5.58 7.42 0.71
CA ALA A 57 -7.02 7.62 0.82
C ALA A 57 -7.79 6.29 1.00
N PRO A 58 -7.58 5.54 2.09
CA PRO A 58 -8.03 4.16 2.23
C PRO A 58 -9.53 3.94 2.03
N ASP A 59 -10.39 4.85 2.48
CA ASP A 59 -11.83 4.71 2.27
C ASP A 59 -12.23 4.93 0.80
N ALA A 60 -11.62 5.90 0.13
CA ALA A 60 -11.91 6.20 -1.27
C ALA A 60 -11.47 5.05 -2.19
N VAL A 61 -10.24 4.56 -2.02
CA VAL A 61 -9.68 3.48 -2.87
C VAL A 61 -10.34 2.13 -2.64
N VAL A 62 -10.94 1.91 -1.47
CA VAL A 62 -11.77 0.72 -1.20
C VAL A 62 -13.16 0.87 -1.84
N ASN A 63 -13.77 2.06 -1.75
CA ASN A 63 -15.12 2.29 -2.26
C ASN A 63 -15.17 2.31 -3.80
N ASN A 64 -14.10 2.77 -4.47
CA ASN A 64 -14.00 2.77 -5.94
C ASN A 64 -13.34 1.50 -6.52
N ASN A 65 -13.06 0.51 -5.69
CA ASN A 65 -12.40 -0.75 -6.05
C ASN A 65 -10.93 -0.64 -6.52
N PHE A 66 -10.29 0.52 -6.39
CA PHE A 66 -8.88 0.67 -6.75
C PHE A 66 -7.99 -0.27 -5.91
N ALA A 67 -8.20 -0.31 -4.59
CA ALA A 67 -7.46 -1.19 -3.69
C ALA A 67 -7.72 -2.70 -3.94
N ALA A 68 -8.87 -3.04 -4.52
CA ALA A 68 -9.20 -4.42 -4.85
C ALA A 68 -8.42 -4.99 -6.04
N VAL A 69 -7.76 -4.12 -6.83
CA VAL A 69 -6.90 -4.55 -7.94
C VAL A 69 -5.60 -5.17 -7.42
N MET A 70 -5.08 -4.67 -6.30
CA MET A 70 -3.80 -5.13 -5.74
C MET A 70 -3.92 -6.51 -5.09
N ASP A 71 -2.85 -7.32 -5.18
CA ASP A 71 -2.76 -8.55 -4.39
C ASP A 71 -2.75 -8.23 -2.90
N VAL A 72 -2.01 -7.18 -2.53
CA VAL A 72 -1.90 -6.67 -1.16
C VAL A 72 -2.25 -5.19 -1.16
N ALA A 73 -3.32 -4.80 -0.48
CA ALA A 73 -3.68 -3.40 -0.34
C ALA A 73 -2.74 -2.70 0.64
N GLY A 74 -1.85 -1.86 0.12
CA GLY A 74 -0.94 -1.03 0.92
C GLY A 74 -1.62 0.27 1.34
N PHE A 75 -1.70 0.53 2.64
CA PHE A 75 -2.26 1.78 3.15
C PHE A 75 -1.20 2.64 3.81
N ASN A 76 -1.19 3.90 3.42
CA ASN A 76 -0.39 4.93 4.07
C ASN A 76 -1.23 5.56 5.18
N TYR A 77 -0.65 5.62 6.38
CA TYR A 77 -1.27 6.21 7.56
C TYR A 77 -2.60 5.56 7.98
N ARG A 78 -3.31 6.16 8.90
CA ARG A 78 -4.67 5.80 9.34
C ARG A 78 -4.85 4.32 9.74
N PRO A 79 -3.99 3.76 10.63
CA PRO A 79 -4.06 2.34 11.02
C PRO A 79 -5.42 1.96 11.62
N PHE A 80 -6.17 2.93 12.17
CA PHE A 80 -7.51 2.73 12.68
C PHE A 80 -8.54 2.33 11.60
N LYS A 81 -8.22 2.54 10.31
CA LYS A 81 -9.06 2.13 9.18
C LYS A 81 -8.79 0.70 8.71
N TYR A 82 -7.68 0.08 9.08
CA TYR A 82 -7.26 -1.22 8.55
C TYR A 82 -8.30 -2.31 8.77
N LYS A 83 -8.81 -2.44 10.00
CA LYS A 83 -9.80 -3.47 10.35
C LYS A 83 -11.11 -3.36 9.54
N VAL A 84 -11.57 -2.13 9.30
CA VAL A 84 -12.81 -1.88 8.54
C VAL A 84 -12.58 -2.18 7.06
N ASN A 85 -11.49 -1.67 6.49
CA ASN A 85 -11.18 -1.83 5.07
C ASN A 85 -10.79 -3.27 4.72
N TYR A 86 -10.08 -3.98 5.60
CA TYR A 86 -9.82 -5.42 5.48
C TYR A 86 -11.11 -6.22 5.21
N LYS A 87 -12.20 -5.91 5.93
CA LYS A 87 -13.46 -6.63 5.78
C LYS A 87 -14.17 -6.35 4.45
N LYS A 88 -13.92 -5.21 3.85
CA LYS A 88 -14.52 -4.79 2.57
C LYS A 88 -13.75 -5.31 1.36
N LEU A 89 -12.45 -5.54 1.51
CA LEU A 89 -11.59 -5.98 0.41
C LEU A 89 -11.80 -7.45 0.08
N PRO A 90 -11.92 -7.82 -1.21
CA PRO A 90 -12.12 -9.20 -1.63
C PRO A 90 -10.92 -10.10 -1.26
N GLN A 91 -9.70 -9.61 -1.42
CA GLN A 91 -8.47 -10.33 -1.09
C GLN A 91 -8.23 -10.46 0.42
N ARG A 92 -8.82 -9.57 1.24
CA ARG A 92 -8.66 -9.54 2.70
C ARG A 92 -7.20 -9.54 3.16
N ILE A 93 -6.36 -8.78 2.48
CA ILE A 93 -4.95 -8.58 2.82
C ILE A 93 -4.69 -7.09 2.84
N VAL A 94 -4.12 -6.61 3.94
CA VAL A 94 -3.77 -5.20 4.14
C VAL A 94 -2.34 -5.11 4.65
N LEU A 95 -1.58 -4.20 4.09
CA LEU A 95 -0.22 -3.83 4.51
C LEU A 95 -0.22 -2.37 4.97
N GLY A 96 0.40 -2.07 6.09
CA GLY A 96 0.79 -0.70 6.43
C GLY A 96 2.06 -0.35 5.67
N SER A 97 1.94 0.29 4.51
CA SER A 97 3.08 0.71 3.70
C SER A 97 3.80 1.91 4.30
N GLU A 98 3.05 2.86 4.85
CA GLU A 98 3.55 3.97 5.68
C GLU A 98 2.65 4.08 6.90
N THR A 99 3.09 3.54 8.04
CA THR A 99 2.20 3.40 9.20
C THR A 99 1.98 4.72 9.93
N ALA A 100 2.99 5.59 9.98
CA ALA A 100 2.92 6.89 10.67
C ALA A 100 3.94 7.88 10.12
N SER A 101 3.57 9.17 10.10
CA SER A 101 4.49 10.29 9.82
C SER A 101 5.30 10.64 11.07
N THR A 102 6.27 9.82 11.42
CA THR A 102 7.12 10.05 12.58
C THR A 102 8.54 10.41 12.20
N VAL A 103 9.10 11.42 12.85
CA VAL A 103 10.52 11.82 12.65
C VAL A 103 11.47 10.84 13.32
N SER A 104 11.03 10.15 14.38
CA SER A 104 11.80 9.13 15.08
C SER A 104 10.86 8.22 15.86
N SER A 105 10.87 6.94 15.52
CA SER A 105 10.14 5.91 16.26
C SER A 105 11.08 5.01 17.06
N ARG A 106 12.38 5.06 16.80
CA ARG A 106 13.37 4.20 17.43
C ARG A 106 14.01 4.90 18.62
N GLY A 107 13.97 4.26 19.78
CA GLY A 107 14.61 4.77 20.99
C GLY A 107 13.79 5.77 21.80
N VAL A 108 12.55 6.01 21.45
CA VAL A 108 11.61 6.83 22.23
C VAL A 108 10.60 5.89 22.92
N TYR A 109 10.92 5.49 24.13
CA TYR A 109 10.09 4.59 24.94
C TYR A 109 9.48 5.35 26.12
N LYS A 110 8.62 6.31 25.83
CA LYS A 110 7.89 7.06 26.86
C LYS A 110 6.48 6.52 27.00
N PHE A 111 6.13 6.08 28.20
CA PHE A 111 4.79 5.61 28.52
C PHE A 111 4.19 6.43 29.66
N PRO A 112 2.88 6.74 29.60
CA PRO A 112 1.95 6.41 28.52
C PRO A 112 2.30 7.16 27.22
N VAL A 113 1.89 6.59 26.09
CA VAL A 113 2.04 7.24 24.79
C VAL A 113 1.07 8.41 24.71
N GLU A 114 1.60 9.60 24.58
CA GLU A 114 0.79 10.82 24.43
C GLU A 114 0.61 11.16 22.96
N ARG A 115 -0.64 11.28 22.53
CA ARG A 115 -0.95 11.76 21.18
C ARG A 115 -0.78 13.28 21.15
N LYS A 116 0.12 13.78 20.32
CA LYS A 116 0.27 15.22 20.11
C LYS A 116 -0.86 15.76 19.22
N ALA A 117 -1.40 16.92 19.59
CA ALA A 117 -2.52 17.52 18.87
C ALA A 117 -2.25 17.87 17.39
N MET A 118 -0.99 17.92 16.99
CA MET A 118 -0.59 18.19 15.62
C MET A 118 -0.65 16.94 14.69
N ALA A 119 -0.77 15.74 15.24
CA ALA A 119 -0.94 14.51 14.46
C ALA A 119 -2.40 14.33 14.04
N LYS A 120 -2.92 15.24 13.23
CA LYS A 120 -4.33 15.18 12.77
C LYS A 120 -4.61 14.03 11.80
N TYR A 121 -3.59 13.39 11.25
CA TYR A 121 -3.70 12.44 10.14
C TYR A 121 -3.09 11.06 10.43
N ASP A 122 -2.48 10.88 11.59
CA ASP A 122 -1.89 9.60 12.01
C ASP A 122 -2.89 8.71 12.75
#